data_37b099bf517e3dda6fe990e8c1527dc7
#
_entry.id   37b099bf517e3dda6fe990e8c1527dc7
#
_cell.length_a   1.000
_cell.length_b   1.000
_cell.length_c   1.000
_cell.angle_alpha   90.00
_cell.angle_beta   90.00
_cell.angle_gamma   90.00
#
_symmetry.space_group_name_H-M   'P 1'
#
loop_
_entity.id
_entity.type
_entity.pdbx_description
1 polymer ?
#
loop_
_entity_poly.entity_id
_entity_poly.type
_entity_poly.pdbx_seq_one_letter_code
_entity_poly.pdbx_strand_id
1 'polypeptide(L)'
;MKFNHILSGLALSAAVLAAGCQKSLEYSDVVYFTGTENSNITNMYVDGPSSMGVTVTSSCKMAADVQVSLAVDAAAVDAYNALHGTDYRMLPAGSYRLSDEAVTIAEGTNVSTPSSFEIVSMDDFDEGANYCVPLKITGTSNGMGVLEASRTQYIFISQITTTRGINLKNSWYITMDGMVDDPALKDLPACTMEIRMYANGWRTSGHMISSLIGVEENFLLRVGDESIKNPAQLQLAGRGTSITAPNALSLGRWYHIAVVDNGSEMTIYVDGNAEISVDSSSSKAINLGFYYNSPFAIGMSAADVRYFNGYVSEARVWKRALTPTELKNNQCYVDPTTAEGLIGYWRLDQVEDDGRTFADLSGNGYHGKASSNPTWTGEIKCPVIE
;
A
#
# COMPACT_ATOMS: atom_id res chain seq x y z
N MET A 1 19.33 -68.16 49.79
CA MET A 1 19.73 -66.82 50.21
C MET A 1 19.72 -65.86 49.04
N LYS A 2 18.99 -64.76 49.10
CA LYS A 2 18.80 -63.69 48.15
C LYS A 2 17.55 -63.82 47.23
N PHE A 3 16.42 -63.53 47.81
CA PHE A 3 15.20 -63.11 47.13
C PHE A 3 14.56 -62.05 48.04
N ASN A 4 14.97 -60.78 47.98
CA ASN A 4 14.30 -59.71 48.76
C ASN A 4 14.64 -58.30 48.31
N HIS A 5 14.93 -58.07 47.03
CA HIS A 5 15.18 -56.67 46.58
C HIS A 5 14.48 -56.25 45.29
N ILE A 6 13.40 -56.89 44.83
CA ILE A 6 12.70 -56.55 43.60
C ILE A 6 11.30 -55.94 43.85
N LEU A 7 10.82 -55.87 45.10
CA LEU A 7 9.47 -55.37 45.41
C LEU A 7 9.41 -53.90 45.83
N SER A 8 10.54 -53.20 45.97
CA SER A 8 10.55 -51.81 46.40
C SER A 8 10.65 -50.79 45.21
N GLY A 9 10.86 -51.28 43.99
CA GLY A 9 11.00 -50.43 42.80
C GLY A 9 9.72 -50.14 42.01
N LEU A 10 8.65 -50.91 42.21
CA LEU A 10 7.41 -50.78 41.46
C LEU A 10 6.35 -49.91 42.14
N ALA A 11 6.51 -49.53 43.39
CA ALA A 11 5.54 -48.69 44.11
C ALA A 11 5.79 -47.18 43.92
N LEU A 12 6.98 -46.78 43.45
CA LEU A 12 7.33 -45.35 43.26
C LEU A 12 7.06 -44.84 41.86
N SER A 13 6.89 -45.72 40.87
CA SER A 13 6.58 -45.29 39.47
C SER A 13 5.08 -45.13 39.17
N ALA A 14 4.20 -45.59 40.07
CA ALA A 14 2.75 -45.46 39.92
C ALA A 14 2.19 -44.12 40.49
N ALA A 15 2.96 -43.42 41.32
CA ALA A 15 2.51 -42.17 42.00
C ALA A 15 2.81 -40.89 41.18
N VAL A 16 3.62 -40.97 40.11
CA VAL A 16 3.97 -39.79 39.29
C VAL A 16 3.02 -39.59 38.10
N LEU A 17 2.18 -40.57 37.79
CA LEU A 17 1.23 -40.48 36.68
C LEU A 17 -0.15 -39.88 37.04
N ALA A 18 -0.39 -39.53 38.31
CA ALA A 18 -1.65 -38.96 38.79
C ALA A 18 -1.63 -37.47 39.09
N ALA A 19 -0.50 -36.77 38.82
CA ALA A 19 -0.38 -35.32 39.01
C ALA A 19 -0.29 -34.54 37.69
N GLY A 20 -0.80 -35.10 36.61
CA GLY A 20 -1.16 -34.35 35.42
C GLY A 20 -2.45 -33.58 35.70
N CYS A 21 -2.37 -32.45 36.39
CA CYS A 21 -3.44 -31.46 36.31
C CYS A 21 -3.59 -31.06 34.86
N GLN A 22 -4.48 -31.75 34.15
CA GLN A 22 -5.16 -31.10 33.02
C GLN A 22 -5.90 -29.90 33.61
N LYS A 23 -5.31 -28.70 33.51
CA LYS A 23 -6.10 -27.49 33.55
C LYS A 23 -7.09 -27.68 32.40
N SER A 24 -8.35 -27.98 32.74
CA SER A 24 -9.43 -27.83 31.79
C SER A 24 -9.32 -26.39 31.29
N LEU A 25 -9.09 -26.23 30.00
CA LEU A 25 -9.24 -24.94 29.36
C LEU A 25 -10.72 -24.59 29.50
N GLU A 26 -11.07 -23.74 30.46
CA GLU A 26 -12.39 -23.18 30.56
C GLU A 26 -12.55 -22.26 29.36
N TYR A 27 -13.27 -22.74 28.36
CA TYR A 27 -13.72 -21.90 27.23
C TYR A 27 -14.92 -21.10 27.74
N SER A 28 -14.72 -19.79 27.94
CA SER A 28 -15.84 -18.89 28.18
C SER A 28 -16.43 -18.42 26.82
N ASP A 29 -17.76 -18.35 26.78
CA ASP A 29 -18.42 -17.76 25.62
C ASP A 29 -18.10 -16.28 25.50
N VAL A 30 -17.90 -15.83 24.26
CA VAL A 30 -17.47 -14.47 23.94
C VAL A 30 -18.24 -13.90 22.76
N VAL A 31 -18.29 -12.57 22.68
CA VAL A 31 -18.73 -11.83 21.49
C VAL A 31 -17.54 -11.20 20.77
N TYR A 32 -17.67 -10.97 19.46
CA TYR A 32 -16.65 -10.34 18.62
C TYR A 32 -17.31 -9.74 17.38
N PHE A 33 -16.63 -8.80 16.71
CA PHE A 33 -17.12 -8.30 15.42
C PHE A 33 -17.16 -9.39 14.37
N THR A 34 -18.24 -9.52 13.64
CA THR A 34 -18.39 -10.49 12.54
C THR A 34 -17.35 -10.23 11.46
N GLY A 35 -16.69 -11.30 10.98
CA GLY A 35 -15.67 -11.21 9.93
C GLY A 35 -14.26 -10.85 10.43
N THR A 36 -14.08 -10.68 11.77
CA THR A 36 -12.76 -10.37 12.35
C THR A 36 -11.97 -11.60 12.81
N GLU A 37 -12.38 -12.78 12.44
CA GLU A 37 -11.75 -14.05 12.86
C GLU A 37 -10.30 -14.18 12.38
N ASN A 38 -9.97 -13.59 11.23
CA ASN A 38 -8.62 -13.62 10.65
C ASN A 38 -7.95 -12.24 10.62
N SER A 39 -8.74 -11.16 10.58
CA SER A 39 -8.25 -9.79 10.54
C SER A 39 -9.31 -8.86 11.09
N ASN A 40 -8.91 -7.98 12.00
CA ASN A 40 -9.78 -6.94 12.54
C ASN A 40 -9.74 -5.64 11.70
N ILE A 41 -9.27 -5.71 10.47
CA ILE A 41 -9.19 -4.59 9.52
C ILE A 41 -10.26 -4.77 8.45
N THR A 42 -11.00 -3.68 8.17
CA THR A 42 -11.95 -3.57 7.06
C THR A 42 -11.61 -2.33 6.25
N ASN A 43 -11.46 -2.47 4.93
CA ASN A 43 -11.22 -1.34 4.04
C ASN A 43 -12.53 -0.84 3.43
N MET A 44 -12.74 0.47 3.44
CA MET A 44 -13.86 1.16 2.83
C MET A 44 -13.35 2.21 1.85
N TYR A 45 -13.65 2.06 0.58
CA TYR A 45 -13.28 2.99 -0.47
C TYR A 45 -14.47 3.89 -0.79
N VAL A 46 -14.26 5.21 -0.75
CA VAL A 46 -15.34 6.19 -0.84
C VAL A 46 -15.08 7.28 -1.90
N ASP A 47 -16.11 7.61 -2.68
CA ASP A 47 -16.12 8.77 -3.59
C ASP A 47 -17.36 9.66 -3.35
N GLY A 48 -18.03 9.47 -2.21
CA GLY A 48 -19.21 10.18 -1.76
C GLY A 48 -19.79 9.55 -0.50
N PRO A 49 -20.95 10.01 -0.04
CA PRO A 49 -21.66 9.38 1.06
C PRO A 49 -21.83 7.88 0.82
N SER A 50 -21.46 7.08 1.81
CA SER A 50 -21.36 5.63 1.70
C SER A 50 -21.67 4.97 3.03
N SER A 51 -22.03 3.68 3.04
CA SER A 51 -22.31 2.97 4.28
C SER A 51 -21.85 1.52 4.22
N MET A 52 -21.56 0.95 5.39
CA MET A 52 -21.31 -0.48 5.58
C MET A 52 -22.04 -1.00 6.81
N GLY A 53 -22.51 -2.24 6.74
CA GLY A 53 -23.10 -2.93 7.88
C GLY A 53 -22.05 -3.42 8.87
N VAL A 54 -22.34 -3.26 10.16
CA VAL A 54 -21.53 -3.77 11.27
C VAL A 54 -22.41 -4.72 12.08
N THR A 55 -21.94 -5.94 12.30
CA THR A 55 -22.62 -6.95 13.12
C THR A 55 -21.65 -7.55 14.14
N VAL A 56 -22.21 -8.08 15.21
CA VAL A 56 -21.49 -8.80 16.25
C VAL A 56 -21.91 -10.26 16.24
N THR A 57 -20.94 -11.15 16.33
CA THR A 57 -21.14 -12.60 16.44
C THR A 57 -20.79 -13.05 17.85
N SER A 58 -21.51 -14.05 18.37
CA SER A 58 -21.14 -14.75 19.59
C SER A 58 -20.68 -16.18 19.31
N SER A 59 -19.83 -16.71 20.18
CA SER A 59 -19.33 -18.08 20.10
C SER A 59 -20.42 -19.16 20.30
N CYS A 60 -21.56 -18.77 20.86
CA CYS A 60 -22.71 -19.64 21.12
C CYS A 60 -24.03 -18.98 20.73
N LYS A 61 -25.10 -19.76 20.61
CA LYS A 61 -26.47 -19.24 20.48
C LYS A 61 -26.93 -18.66 21.82
N MET A 62 -27.59 -17.50 21.78
CA MET A 62 -28.09 -16.82 22.97
C MET A 62 -29.30 -17.55 23.56
N ALA A 63 -29.34 -17.66 24.88
CA ALA A 63 -30.48 -18.19 25.62
C ALA A 63 -31.60 -17.14 25.88
N ALA A 64 -31.27 -15.84 25.65
CA ALA A 64 -32.18 -14.69 25.73
C ALA A 64 -31.53 -13.56 24.89
N ASP A 65 -32.30 -12.52 24.58
CA ASP A 65 -31.79 -11.34 23.89
C ASP A 65 -30.63 -10.69 24.65
N VAL A 66 -29.53 -10.43 23.95
CA VAL A 66 -28.33 -9.78 24.50
C VAL A 66 -28.02 -8.54 23.71
N GLN A 67 -28.03 -7.38 24.41
CA GLN A 67 -27.49 -6.15 23.81
C GLN A 67 -25.98 -6.10 23.90
N VAL A 68 -25.35 -5.69 22.81
CA VAL A 68 -23.91 -5.43 22.72
C VAL A 68 -23.70 -3.96 22.42
N SER A 69 -22.98 -3.27 23.29
CA SER A 69 -22.71 -1.83 23.15
C SER A 69 -21.49 -1.59 22.30
N LEU A 70 -21.58 -0.64 21.37
CA LEU A 70 -20.55 -0.23 20.44
C LEU A 70 -20.16 1.23 20.67
N ALA A 71 -18.90 1.56 20.45
CA ALA A 71 -18.44 2.95 20.47
C ALA A 71 -17.23 3.13 19.54
N VAL A 72 -17.05 4.34 19.04
CA VAL A 72 -15.82 4.75 18.35
C VAL A 72 -14.74 5.07 19.39
N ASP A 73 -13.57 4.45 19.26
CA ASP A 73 -12.41 4.65 20.14
C ASP A 73 -11.32 5.43 19.40
N ALA A 74 -11.49 6.75 19.28
CA ALA A 74 -10.55 7.60 18.53
C ALA A 74 -9.10 7.52 19.06
N ALA A 75 -8.89 7.28 20.35
CA ALA A 75 -7.55 7.15 20.92
C ALA A 75 -6.79 5.90 20.41
N ALA A 76 -7.50 4.90 19.88
CA ALA A 76 -6.89 3.71 19.33
C ALA A 76 -6.18 3.96 17.98
N VAL A 77 -6.43 5.09 17.30
CA VAL A 77 -5.73 5.48 16.05
C VAL A 77 -4.24 5.72 16.33
N ASP A 78 -3.93 6.53 17.34
CA ASP A 78 -2.54 6.84 17.70
C ASP A 78 -1.77 5.58 18.14
N ALA A 79 -2.43 4.71 18.91
CA ALA A 79 -1.85 3.43 19.32
C ALA A 79 -1.58 2.52 18.11
N TYR A 80 -2.50 2.48 17.16
CA TYR A 80 -2.32 1.72 15.91
C TYR A 80 -1.13 2.26 15.11
N ASN A 81 -1.07 3.58 14.90
CA ASN A 81 0.01 4.23 14.17
C ASN A 81 1.38 3.96 14.81
N ALA A 82 1.48 4.09 16.13
CA ALA A 82 2.72 3.82 16.87
C ALA A 82 3.18 2.36 16.74
N LEU A 83 2.25 1.41 16.73
CA LEU A 83 2.55 -0.02 16.60
C LEU A 83 2.98 -0.42 15.19
N HIS A 84 2.36 0.18 14.16
CA HIS A 84 2.51 -0.23 12.77
C HIS A 84 3.36 0.72 11.93
N GLY A 85 3.82 1.85 12.50
CA GLY A 85 4.58 2.87 11.76
C GLY A 85 3.75 3.54 10.66
N THR A 86 2.46 3.80 10.93
CA THR A 86 1.51 4.42 10.01
C THR A 86 1.14 5.83 10.45
N ASP A 87 0.42 6.57 9.61
CA ASP A 87 0.01 7.97 9.81
C ASP A 87 -1.49 8.19 9.63
N TYR A 88 -2.30 7.15 9.89
CA TYR A 88 -3.76 7.27 9.80
C TYR A 88 -4.28 8.40 10.69
N ARG A 89 -5.31 9.09 10.19
CA ARG A 89 -6.03 10.13 10.91
C ARG A 89 -7.42 9.66 11.26
N MET A 90 -7.96 10.18 12.37
CA MET A 90 -9.39 10.02 12.66
C MET A 90 -10.20 10.83 11.65
N LEU A 91 -11.37 10.31 11.22
CA LEU A 91 -12.28 11.08 10.37
C LEU A 91 -12.67 12.42 11.02
N PRO A 92 -12.86 13.49 10.23
CA PRO A 92 -13.37 14.77 10.72
C PRO A 92 -14.71 14.60 11.44
N ALA A 93 -14.89 15.36 12.50
CA ALA A 93 -16.14 15.32 13.27
C ALA A 93 -17.33 15.74 12.38
N GLY A 94 -18.42 14.96 12.42
CA GLY A 94 -19.60 15.21 11.60
C GLY A 94 -19.57 14.60 10.20
N SER A 95 -18.43 14.08 9.75
CA SER A 95 -18.33 13.42 8.44
C SER A 95 -18.83 11.97 8.46
N TYR A 96 -19.00 11.39 9.62
CA TYR A 96 -19.46 10.00 9.81
C TYR A 96 -20.44 9.85 10.95
N ARG A 97 -21.17 8.75 10.97
CA ARG A 97 -22.01 8.33 12.09
C ARG A 97 -22.12 6.81 12.18
N LEU A 98 -22.44 6.32 13.37
CA LEU A 98 -22.93 4.96 13.61
C LEU A 98 -24.44 5.05 13.81
N SER A 99 -25.25 4.26 13.08
CA SER A 99 -26.71 4.35 13.18
C SER A 99 -27.22 3.96 14.56
N ASP A 100 -26.58 2.95 15.16
CA ASP A 100 -26.92 2.40 16.46
C ASP A 100 -25.66 2.11 17.28
N GLU A 101 -25.61 2.66 18.50
CA GLU A 101 -24.52 2.40 19.46
C GLU A 101 -24.72 1.08 20.23
N ALA A 102 -25.80 0.37 19.96
CA ALA A 102 -26.05 -0.96 20.51
C ALA A 102 -26.77 -1.84 19.48
N VAL A 103 -26.33 -3.09 19.40
CA VAL A 103 -26.93 -4.12 18.54
C VAL A 103 -27.44 -5.28 19.40
N THR A 104 -28.46 -5.99 18.95
CA THR A 104 -29.08 -7.09 19.71
C THR A 104 -28.81 -8.42 19.04
N ILE A 105 -28.25 -9.37 19.78
CA ILE A 105 -28.23 -10.78 19.41
C ILE A 105 -29.50 -11.41 20.00
N ALA A 106 -30.44 -11.79 19.14
CA ALA A 106 -31.72 -12.32 19.58
C ALA A 106 -31.59 -13.76 20.15
N GLU A 107 -32.52 -14.14 21.01
CA GLU A 107 -32.63 -15.49 21.53
C GLU A 107 -32.59 -16.53 20.39
N GLY A 108 -31.86 -17.61 20.60
CA GLY A 108 -31.69 -18.69 19.62
C GLY A 108 -30.75 -18.40 18.46
N THR A 109 -30.25 -17.15 18.34
CA THR A 109 -29.28 -16.75 17.31
C THR A 109 -27.88 -16.51 17.90
N ASN A 110 -26.89 -16.33 17.04
CA ASN A 110 -25.52 -15.99 17.42
C ASN A 110 -24.98 -14.77 16.65
N VAL A 111 -25.80 -14.12 15.82
CA VAL A 111 -25.43 -12.89 15.09
C VAL A 111 -26.43 -11.80 15.43
N SER A 112 -25.93 -10.60 15.65
CA SER A 112 -26.73 -9.45 16.02
C SER A 112 -27.54 -8.88 14.85
N THR A 113 -28.52 -8.02 15.17
CA THR A 113 -29.02 -7.02 14.23
C THR A 113 -27.85 -6.17 13.72
N PRO A 114 -27.88 -5.68 12.46
CA PRO A 114 -26.83 -4.80 11.96
C PRO A 114 -26.97 -3.38 12.54
N SER A 115 -25.84 -2.73 12.82
CA SER A 115 -25.71 -1.28 12.84
C SER A 115 -25.09 -0.83 11.52
N SER A 116 -25.30 0.44 11.11
CA SER A 116 -24.70 1.00 9.91
C SER A 116 -23.60 2.01 10.30
N PHE A 117 -22.39 1.78 9.85
CA PHE A 117 -21.35 2.81 9.84
C PHE A 117 -21.48 3.59 8.53
N GLU A 118 -21.64 4.91 8.61
CA GLU A 118 -21.97 5.77 7.48
C GLU A 118 -20.96 6.91 7.35
N ILE A 119 -20.48 7.14 6.14
CA ILE A 119 -19.86 8.40 5.73
C ILE A 119 -20.98 9.28 5.21
N VAL A 120 -21.22 10.41 5.88
CA VAL A 120 -22.33 11.32 5.57
C VAL A 120 -21.89 12.51 4.71
N SER A 121 -20.63 12.93 4.81
CA SER A 121 -19.99 13.94 3.97
C SER A 121 -18.49 13.67 3.84
N MET A 122 -17.90 14.13 2.73
CA MET A 122 -16.46 14.15 2.48
C MET A 122 -15.91 15.58 2.33
N ASP A 123 -16.71 16.60 2.60
CA ASP A 123 -16.35 18.01 2.38
C ASP A 123 -15.13 18.45 3.21
N ASP A 124 -14.96 17.86 4.39
CA ASP A 124 -13.85 18.13 5.30
C ASP A 124 -12.70 17.09 5.21
N PHE A 125 -12.72 16.24 4.18
CA PHE A 125 -11.62 15.29 3.98
C PHE A 125 -10.42 16.00 3.37
N ASP A 126 -9.25 15.79 3.96
CA ASP A 126 -8.00 16.21 3.34
C ASP A 126 -7.69 15.34 2.12
N GLU A 127 -7.30 15.95 1.01
CA GLU A 127 -6.93 15.20 -0.20
C GLU A 127 -5.78 14.23 0.11
N GLY A 128 -6.00 12.96 -0.22
CA GLY A 128 -5.01 11.88 -0.02
C GLY A 128 -4.77 11.45 1.42
N ALA A 129 -5.51 11.96 2.39
CA ALA A 129 -5.41 11.47 3.75
C ALA A 129 -5.96 10.05 3.86
N ASN A 130 -5.25 9.22 4.63
CA ASN A 130 -5.70 7.89 5.02
C ASN A 130 -6.38 7.97 6.38
N TYR A 131 -7.64 7.57 6.44
CA TYR A 131 -8.42 7.63 7.68
C TYR A 131 -8.61 6.25 8.28
N CYS A 132 -8.75 6.21 9.62
CA CYS A 132 -9.07 5.02 10.37
C CYS A 132 -10.12 5.35 11.43
N VAL A 133 -11.19 4.56 11.48
CA VAL A 133 -12.17 4.62 12.55
C VAL A 133 -12.15 3.30 13.31
N PRO A 134 -11.57 3.28 14.53
CA PRO A 134 -11.64 2.12 15.41
C PRO A 134 -13.02 2.01 16.03
N LEU A 135 -13.76 0.97 15.70
CA LEU A 135 -15.06 0.64 16.31
C LEU A 135 -14.84 -0.45 17.37
N LYS A 136 -15.31 -0.23 18.59
CA LYS A 136 -15.02 -1.07 19.75
C LYS A 136 -16.29 -1.62 20.38
N ILE A 137 -16.28 -2.91 20.74
CA ILE A 137 -17.29 -3.49 21.64
C ILE A 137 -16.93 -3.09 23.07
N THR A 138 -17.80 -2.31 23.71
CA THR A 138 -17.59 -1.79 25.07
C THR A 138 -18.13 -2.72 26.14
N GLY A 139 -19.14 -3.54 25.85
CA GLY A 139 -19.71 -4.51 26.77
C GLY A 139 -20.95 -5.20 26.25
N THR A 140 -21.49 -6.09 27.07
CA THR A 140 -22.72 -6.84 26.83
C THR A 140 -23.67 -6.72 27.99
N SER A 141 -24.99 -6.75 27.76
CA SER A 141 -26.01 -6.60 28.82
C SER A 141 -26.04 -7.77 29.80
N ASN A 142 -25.52 -8.94 29.42
CA ASN A 142 -25.48 -10.12 30.29
C ASN A 142 -24.08 -10.40 30.90
N GLY A 143 -23.12 -9.50 30.69
CA GLY A 143 -21.75 -9.66 31.20
C GLY A 143 -20.89 -10.68 30.46
N MET A 144 -21.33 -11.18 29.29
CA MET A 144 -20.52 -12.07 28.44
C MET A 144 -19.20 -11.39 28.05
N GLY A 145 -18.11 -12.14 28.04
CA GLY A 145 -16.78 -11.66 27.64
C GLY A 145 -16.73 -11.21 26.18
N VAL A 146 -15.74 -10.38 25.88
CA VAL A 146 -15.42 -9.97 24.49
C VAL A 146 -14.08 -10.59 24.11
N LEU A 147 -13.99 -11.16 22.90
CA LEU A 147 -12.73 -11.69 22.39
C LEU A 147 -11.77 -10.51 22.16
N GLU A 148 -10.69 -10.42 22.94
CA GLU A 148 -9.78 -9.26 22.93
C GLU A 148 -9.16 -8.99 21.55
N ALA A 149 -8.76 -10.03 20.81
CA ALA A 149 -8.17 -9.89 19.47
C ALA A 149 -9.15 -9.29 18.46
N SER A 150 -10.46 -9.38 18.73
CA SER A 150 -11.54 -8.89 17.86
C SER A 150 -12.47 -7.91 18.57
N ARG A 151 -12.00 -7.31 19.69
CA ARG A 151 -12.73 -6.29 20.44
C ARG A 151 -12.85 -4.99 19.66
N THR A 152 -11.83 -4.67 18.87
CA THR A 152 -11.78 -3.46 18.04
C THR A 152 -11.67 -3.86 16.57
N GLN A 153 -12.59 -3.37 15.75
CA GLN A 153 -12.52 -3.41 14.29
C GLN A 153 -11.99 -2.07 13.80
N TYR A 154 -10.91 -2.08 13.04
CA TYR A 154 -10.34 -0.89 12.40
C TYR A 154 -10.92 -0.74 11.01
N ILE A 155 -11.73 0.29 10.79
CA ILE A 155 -12.29 0.63 9.49
C ILE A 155 -11.36 1.63 8.84
N PHE A 156 -10.62 1.21 7.81
CA PHE A 156 -9.75 2.08 7.02
C PHE A 156 -10.56 2.67 5.89
N ILE A 157 -10.58 4.00 5.82
CA ILE A 157 -11.31 4.73 4.81
C ILE A 157 -10.31 5.39 3.87
N SER A 158 -10.37 5.03 2.59
CA SER A 158 -9.55 5.58 1.52
C SER A 158 -10.44 6.31 0.52
N GLN A 159 -10.11 7.57 0.27
CA GLN A 159 -10.81 8.36 -0.74
C GLN A 159 -10.42 7.86 -2.13
N ILE A 160 -11.43 7.65 -2.98
CA ILE A 160 -11.21 7.36 -4.40
C ILE A 160 -10.92 8.69 -5.09
N THR A 161 -9.67 8.84 -5.55
CA THR A 161 -9.30 9.98 -6.38
C THR A 161 -9.63 9.71 -7.84
N THR A 162 -10.18 10.70 -8.52
CA THR A 162 -10.41 10.66 -9.96
C THR A 162 -9.33 11.51 -10.64
N THR A 163 -8.64 10.91 -11.59
CA THR A 163 -7.56 11.55 -12.34
C THR A 163 -7.63 11.13 -13.80
N ARG A 164 -6.63 11.48 -14.60
CA ARG A 164 -6.42 10.99 -15.96
C ARG A 164 -4.93 10.78 -16.20
N GLY A 165 -4.57 10.08 -17.25
CA GLY A 165 -3.17 9.84 -17.60
C GLY A 165 -2.82 10.39 -18.97
N ILE A 166 -1.55 10.79 -19.12
CA ILE A 166 -0.99 11.17 -20.42
C ILE A 166 -0.72 9.92 -21.25
N ASN A 167 -1.04 9.98 -22.56
CA ASN A 167 -0.69 8.95 -23.53
C ASN A 167 0.67 9.22 -24.15
N LEU A 168 1.63 8.33 -23.94
CA LEU A 168 2.98 8.45 -24.49
C LEU A 168 3.13 7.90 -25.92
N LYS A 169 2.14 7.20 -26.44
CA LYS A 169 2.00 6.78 -27.88
C LYS A 169 3.23 6.10 -28.48
N ASN A 170 4.08 5.44 -27.68
CA ASN A 170 5.33 4.82 -28.18
C ASN A 170 6.27 5.80 -28.93
N SER A 171 6.19 7.09 -28.62
CA SER A 171 7.04 8.12 -29.25
C SER A 171 7.16 9.40 -28.45
N TRP A 172 6.33 9.58 -27.43
CA TRP A 172 6.32 10.76 -26.60
C TRP A 172 6.93 10.45 -25.23
N TYR A 173 7.47 11.48 -24.61
CA TYR A 173 8.17 11.40 -23.33
C TYR A 173 8.09 12.73 -22.60
N ILE A 174 8.49 12.72 -21.35
CA ILE A 174 8.58 13.89 -20.51
C ILE A 174 9.99 13.94 -19.94
N THR A 175 10.69 15.09 -20.06
CA THR A 175 12.00 15.33 -19.45
C THR A 175 11.89 16.29 -18.28
N MET A 176 12.75 16.11 -17.28
CA MET A 176 12.89 17.00 -16.12
C MET A 176 14.23 17.74 -16.24
N ASP A 177 14.26 18.74 -17.14
CA ASP A 177 15.49 19.45 -17.50
C ASP A 177 16.14 20.16 -16.29
N GLY A 178 15.32 20.58 -15.30
CA GLY A 178 15.80 21.16 -14.04
C GLY A 178 16.62 20.21 -13.16
N MET A 179 16.54 18.90 -13.39
CA MET A 179 17.35 17.90 -12.69
C MET A 179 18.78 17.76 -13.27
N VAL A 180 18.99 18.25 -14.48
CA VAL A 180 20.28 18.12 -15.17
C VAL A 180 21.36 18.88 -14.42
N ASP A 181 22.47 18.15 -14.12
CA ASP A 181 23.64 18.69 -13.41
C ASP A 181 23.38 19.24 -12.01
N ASP A 182 22.20 19.01 -11.42
CA ASP A 182 21.94 19.42 -10.04
C ASP A 182 22.79 18.59 -9.06
N PRO A 183 23.66 19.23 -8.27
CA PRO A 183 24.51 18.55 -7.31
C PRO A 183 23.73 17.89 -6.17
N ALA A 184 22.51 18.34 -5.87
CA ALA A 184 21.64 17.75 -4.85
C ALA A 184 21.13 16.35 -5.23
N LEU A 185 21.23 15.98 -6.52
CA LEU A 185 20.78 14.71 -7.06
C LEU A 185 21.94 13.72 -7.30
N LYS A 186 23.14 14.06 -6.86
CA LYS A 186 24.35 13.22 -6.97
C LYS A 186 24.60 12.49 -5.67
N ASP A 187 25.10 11.26 -5.79
CA ASP A 187 25.55 10.42 -4.67
C ASP A 187 24.46 10.24 -3.59
N LEU A 188 23.23 10.04 -4.03
CA LEU A 188 22.11 9.80 -3.11
C LEU A 188 22.35 8.47 -2.36
N PRO A 189 22.26 8.47 -1.01
CA PRO A 189 22.48 7.28 -0.21
C PRO A 189 21.30 6.29 -0.28
N ALA A 190 20.13 6.77 -0.63
CA ALA A 190 18.90 6.00 -0.83
C ALA A 190 18.01 6.71 -1.84
N CYS A 191 17.15 5.97 -2.51
CA CYS A 191 16.22 6.53 -3.47
C CYS A 191 14.98 5.64 -3.60
N THR A 192 13.83 6.28 -3.76
CA THR A 192 12.61 5.62 -4.24
C THR A 192 12.13 6.32 -5.50
N MET A 193 11.78 5.56 -6.53
CA MET A 193 11.01 6.06 -7.69
C MET A 193 9.68 5.31 -7.77
N GLU A 194 8.61 6.04 -8.00
CA GLU A 194 7.26 5.51 -8.16
C GLU A 194 6.66 5.99 -9.48
N ILE A 195 5.90 5.12 -10.13
CA ILE A 195 5.16 5.45 -11.35
C ILE A 195 3.84 4.68 -11.39
N ARG A 196 2.76 5.36 -11.72
CA ARG A 196 1.48 4.74 -12.01
C ARG A 196 1.25 4.69 -13.51
N MET A 197 1.20 3.49 -14.07
CA MET A 197 1.21 3.28 -15.51
C MET A 197 0.20 2.22 -15.98
N TYR A 198 -0.16 2.30 -17.28
CA TYR A 198 -0.99 1.34 -18.00
C TYR A 198 -0.34 1.06 -19.35
N ALA A 199 -0.07 -0.21 -19.66
CA ALA A 199 0.60 -0.59 -20.89
C ALA A 199 -0.39 -1.01 -21.98
N ASN A 200 -0.22 -0.44 -23.18
CA ASN A 200 -0.94 -0.84 -24.41
C ASN A 200 -0.17 -1.92 -25.17
N GLY A 201 1.14 -2.01 -24.98
CA GLY A 201 2.00 -2.99 -25.66
C GLY A 201 3.45 -2.86 -25.23
N TRP A 202 4.20 -3.94 -25.40
CA TRP A 202 5.64 -4.01 -25.13
C TRP A 202 6.42 -3.99 -26.42
N ARG A 203 7.64 -3.46 -26.37
CA ARG A 203 8.56 -3.55 -27.53
C ARG A 203 9.08 -4.98 -27.64
N THR A 204 8.91 -5.57 -28.82
CA THR A 204 9.31 -6.96 -29.13
C THR A 204 10.40 -7.04 -30.19
N SER A 205 10.92 -5.89 -30.63
CA SER A 205 11.99 -5.79 -31.64
C SER A 205 12.90 -4.60 -31.33
N GLY A 206 14.04 -4.55 -31.95
CA GLY A 206 15.11 -3.60 -31.61
C GLY A 206 15.67 -3.94 -30.22
N HIS A 207 15.92 -2.97 -29.37
CA HIS A 207 16.44 -3.19 -28.03
C HIS A 207 15.43 -3.85 -27.05
N MET A 208 14.20 -4.12 -27.48
CA MET A 208 13.12 -4.73 -26.67
C MET A 208 12.92 -4.08 -25.30
N ILE A 209 13.21 -2.78 -25.18
CA ILE A 209 13.12 -2.00 -23.95
C ILE A 209 11.99 -0.98 -24.07
N SER A 210 11.12 -0.95 -23.06
CA SER A 210 10.13 0.11 -22.83
C SER A 210 10.51 0.84 -21.55
N SER A 211 11.08 2.05 -21.66
CA SER A 211 11.54 2.82 -20.50
C SER A 211 10.38 3.48 -19.80
N LEU A 212 10.32 3.32 -18.48
CA LEU A 212 9.24 3.91 -17.66
C LEU A 212 9.67 5.23 -17.05
N ILE A 213 10.68 5.22 -16.17
CA ILE A 213 11.14 6.41 -15.44
C ILE A 213 12.60 6.24 -15.02
N GLY A 214 13.37 7.31 -15.03
CA GLY A 214 14.72 7.36 -14.48
C GLY A 214 15.77 7.88 -15.45
N VAL A 215 17.04 7.52 -15.18
CA VAL A 215 18.23 7.94 -15.92
C VAL A 215 18.96 6.72 -16.46
N GLU A 216 19.21 6.71 -17.76
CA GLU A 216 19.97 5.64 -18.44
C GLU A 216 21.33 5.40 -17.77
N GLU A 217 21.74 4.12 -17.71
CA GLU A 217 23.01 3.65 -17.12
C GLU A 217 23.19 4.00 -15.62
N ASN A 218 22.23 4.67 -14.99
CA ASN A 218 22.28 5.02 -13.59
C ASN A 218 21.15 4.40 -12.76
N PHE A 219 19.94 4.91 -12.85
CA PHE A 219 18.80 4.41 -12.09
C PHE A 219 17.56 4.46 -12.98
N LEU A 220 17.37 3.41 -13.77
CA LEU A 220 16.32 3.33 -14.79
C LEU A 220 15.38 2.16 -14.52
N LEU A 221 14.11 2.47 -14.27
CA LEU A 221 13.04 1.48 -14.31
C LEU A 221 12.53 1.32 -15.74
N ARG A 222 12.52 0.08 -16.23
CA ARG A 222 12.11 -0.27 -17.59
C ARG A 222 11.39 -1.61 -17.63
N VAL A 223 10.76 -1.91 -18.75
CA VAL A 223 10.16 -3.21 -19.04
C VAL A 223 10.84 -3.81 -20.26
N GLY A 224 11.25 -5.07 -20.14
CA GLY A 224 11.99 -5.77 -21.18
C GLY A 224 13.48 -5.40 -21.26
N ASP A 225 14.22 -6.23 -21.91
CA ASP A 225 15.64 -6.11 -22.26
C ASP A 225 16.01 -7.24 -23.23
N GLU A 226 17.03 -7.08 -24.06
CA GLU A 226 17.49 -8.15 -24.99
C GLU A 226 17.96 -9.42 -24.25
N SER A 227 18.43 -9.27 -23.02
CA SER A 227 18.86 -10.39 -22.17
C SER A 227 17.69 -11.08 -21.44
N ILE A 228 16.48 -10.51 -21.50
CA ILE A 228 15.30 -11.02 -20.80
C ILE A 228 14.40 -11.76 -21.80
N LYS A 229 14.03 -13.02 -21.49
CA LYS A 229 13.21 -13.84 -22.38
C LYS A 229 11.78 -13.30 -22.56
N ASN A 230 11.22 -12.69 -21.52
CA ASN A 230 9.87 -12.16 -21.57
C ASN A 230 9.90 -10.63 -21.60
N PRO A 231 9.46 -9.99 -22.70
CA PRO A 231 9.49 -8.53 -22.85
C PRO A 231 8.56 -7.77 -21.91
N ALA A 232 7.75 -8.45 -21.11
CA ALA A 232 6.82 -7.86 -20.14
C ALA A 232 7.35 -7.87 -18.69
N GLN A 233 8.61 -8.29 -18.45
CA GLN A 233 9.20 -8.27 -17.11
C GLN A 233 9.81 -6.90 -16.79
N LEU A 234 9.54 -6.42 -15.57
CA LEU A 234 10.16 -5.22 -15.02
C LEU A 234 11.65 -5.45 -14.77
N GLN A 235 12.45 -4.43 -15.05
CA GLN A 235 13.86 -4.39 -14.71
C GLN A 235 14.24 -3.01 -14.17
N LEU A 236 14.94 -2.98 -13.04
CA LEU A 236 15.72 -1.81 -12.62
C LEU A 236 17.16 -2.02 -13.10
N ALA A 237 17.67 -1.09 -13.87
CA ALA A 237 18.98 -1.19 -14.51
C ALA A 237 19.84 0.04 -14.24
N GLY A 238 21.17 -0.16 -14.29
CA GLY A 238 22.17 0.88 -14.12
C GLY A 238 23.12 0.62 -12.95
N ARG A 239 24.06 1.52 -12.72
CA ARG A 239 25.06 1.47 -11.63
C ARG A 239 25.91 0.20 -11.55
N GLY A 240 25.95 -0.60 -12.63
CA GLY A 240 26.64 -1.88 -12.66
C GLY A 240 25.86 -3.04 -12.05
N THR A 241 24.62 -2.83 -11.65
CA THR A 241 23.70 -3.84 -11.11
C THR A 241 22.36 -3.74 -11.81
N SER A 242 21.77 -4.88 -12.15
CA SER A 242 20.41 -4.93 -12.69
C SER A 242 19.61 -6.00 -12.00
N ILE A 243 18.35 -5.72 -11.70
CA ILE A 243 17.42 -6.70 -11.14
C ILE A 243 16.19 -6.81 -12.04
N THR A 244 15.72 -8.04 -12.24
CA THR A 244 14.55 -8.33 -13.08
C THR A 244 13.49 -9.01 -12.23
N ALA A 245 12.28 -8.45 -12.21
CA ALA A 245 11.15 -9.04 -11.51
C ALA A 245 10.80 -10.41 -12.13
N PRO A 246 10.46 -11.42 -11.31
CA PRO A 246 10.16 -12.76 -11.82
C PRO A 246 8.84 -12.80 -12.60
N ASN A 247 7.88 -11.95 -12.22
CA ASN A 247 6.55 -11.92 -12.81
C ASN A 247 6.48 -10.92 -13.97
N ALA A 248 5.77 -11.31 -15.02
CA ALA A 248 5.49 -10.44 -16.16
C ALA A 248 4.25 -9.59 -15.90
N LEU A 249 4.27 -8.34 -16.36
CA LEU A 249 3.10 -7.47 -16.33
C LEU A 249 2.12 -7.84 -17.44
N SER A 250 0.82 -7.73 -17.16
CA SER A 250 -0.24 -7.85 -18.16
C SER A 250 -0.47 -6.51 -18.86
N LEU A 251 -0.92 -6.57 -20.10
CA LEU A 251 -1.45 -5.39 -20.79
C LEU A 251 -2.86 -5.07 -20.30
N GLY A 252 -3.28 -3.83 -20.44
CA GLY A 252 -4.67 -3.46 -20.26
C GLY A 252 -5.10 -3.24 -18.80
N ARG A 253 -4.15 -3.06 -17.86
CA ARG A 253 -4.48 -2.67 -16.48
C ARG A 253 -3.52 -1.59 -15.96
N TRP A 254 -3.98 -0.85 -14.97
CA TRP A 254 -3.16 0.07 -14.22
C TRP A 254 -2.32 -0.67 -13.19
N TYR A 255 -1.08 -0.23 -13.04
CA TYR A 255 -0.14 -0.67 -12.01
C TYR A 255 0.44 0.53 -11.29
N HIS A 256 0.63 0.41 -9.98
CA HIS A 256 1.56 1.22 -9.23
C HIS A 256 2.88 0.45 -9.10
N ILE A 257 3.93 0.97 -9.68
CA ILE A 257 5.25 0.34 -9.64
C ILE A 257 6.19 1.24 -8.86
N ALA A 258 6.93 0.67 -7.92
CA ALA A 258 7.96 1.37 -7.19
C ALA A 258 9.28 0.60 -7.22
N VAL A 259 10.37 1.33 -7.20
CA VAL A 259 11.72 0.80 -6.95
C VAL A 259 12.31 1.53 -5.76
N VAL A 260 12.83 0.76 -4.82
CA VAL A 260 13.42 1.28 -3.57
C VAL A 260 14.84 0.78 -3.48
N ASP A 261 15.79 1.70 -3.32
CA ASP A 261 17.16 1.38 -2.92
C ASP A 261 17.47 2.06 -1.58
N ASN A 262 17.80 1.27 -0.57
CA ASN A 262 18.11 1.77 0.77
C ASN A 262 19.62 1.92 1.03
N GLY A 263 20.44 1.79 -0.02
CA GLY A 263 21.90 1.83 0.05
C GLY A 263 22.55 0.46 0.31
N SER A 264 21.78 -0.55 0.61
CA SER A 264 22.24 -1.93 0.84
C SER A 264 21.46 -2.94 -0.01
N GLU A 265 20.20 -2.67 -0.26
CA GLU A 265 19.28 -3.54 -0.99
C GLU A 265 18.43 -2.72 -1.95
N MET A 266 18.25 -3.25 -3.18
CA MET A 266 17.29 -2.74 -4.17
C MET A 266 16.10 -3.67 -4.25
N THR A 267 14.88 -3.12 -4.22
CA THR A 267 13.63 -3.88 -4.29
C THR A 267 12.70 -3.29 -5.35
N ILE A 268 12.09 -4.15 -6.18
CA ILE A 268 10.99 -3.78 -7.07
C ILE A 268 9.68 -4.15 -6.37
N TYR A 269 8.73 -3.22 -6.38
CA TYR A 269 7.36 -3.40 -5.86
C TYR A 269 6.34 -3.22 -6.99
N VAL A 270 5.30 -4.04 -6.97
CA VAL A 270 4.12 -3.91 -7.83
C VAL A 270 2.88 -3.88 -6.94
N ASP A 271 2.08 -2.83 -7.06
CA ASP A 271 0.88 -2.59 -6.25
C ASP A 271 1.15 -2.75 -4.74
N GLY A 272 2.30 -2.20 -4.29
CA GLY A 272 2.76 -2.21 -2.90
C GLY A 272 3.28 -3.57 -2.39
N ASN A 273 3.40 -4.59 -3.25
CA ASN A 273 3.96 -5.89 -2.89
C ASN A 273 5.36 -6.07 -3.48
N ALA A 274 6.30 -6.56 -2.67
CA ALA A 274 7.66 -6.82 -3.13
C ALA A 274 7.69 -7.99 -4.11
N GLU A 275 8.28 -7.77 -5.30
CA GLU A 275 8.47 -8.78 -6.33
C GLU A 275 9.84 -9.45 -6.23
N ILE A 276 10.87 -8.67 -5.96
CA ILE A 276 12.26 -9.13 -5.85
C ILE A 276 13.10 -8.11 -5.12
N SER A 277 14.05 -8.59 -4.31
CA SER A 277 15.11 -7.82 -3.66
C SER A 277 16.48 -8.40 -3.96
N VAL A 278 17.48 -7.54 -4.14
CA VAL A 278 18.89 -7.95 -4.29
C VAL A 278 19.81 -6.99 -3.55
N ASP A 279 20.97 -7.50 -3.12
CA ASP A 279 22.04 -6.69 -2.54
C ASP A 279 22.52 -5.63 -3.53
N SER A 280 22.54 -4.38 -3.13
CA SER A 280 23.03 -3.21 -3.88
C SER A 280 24.25 -2.55 -3.26
N SER A 281 24.81 -3.10 -2.19
CA SER A 281 25.91 -2.51 -1.42
C SER A 281 27.18 -2.28 -2.26
N SER A 282 27.40 -3.06 -3.32
CA SER A 282 28.50 -2.90 -4.27
C SER A 282 28.18 -2.05 -5.51
N SER A 283 26.94 -1.54 -5.62
CA SER A 283 26.51 -0.71 -6.75
C SER A 283 27.16 0.69 -6.66
N LYS A 284 27.31 1.34 -7.82
CA LYS A 284 27.72 2.75 -7.86
C LYS A 284 26.65 3.62 -7.19
N ALA A 285 27.06 4.80 -6.72
CA ALA A 285 26.14 5.78 -6.13
C ALA A 285 24.99 6.16 -7.07
N ILE A 286 23.84 6.48 -6.49
CA ILE A 286 22.65 6.90 -7.25
C ILE A 286 22.85 8.34 -7.69
N ASN A 287 22.71 8.60 -8.99
CA ASN A 287 22.77 9.93 -9.57
C ASN A 287 21.56 10.10 -10.50
N LEU A 288 20.64 11.02 -10.14
CA LEU A 288 19.44 11.29 -10.93
C LEU A 288 19.58 12.50 -11.87
N GLY A 289 20.74 13.15 -11.89
CA GLY A 289 21.08 14.15 -12.88
C GLY A 289 21.33 13.52 -14.27
N PHE A 290 21.97 14.30 -15.10
CA PHE A 290 22.27 13.92 -16.48
C PHE A 290 23.30 12.80 -16.58
N TYR A 291 23.08 11.84 -17.47
CA TYR A 291 24.04 10.80 -17.85
C TYR A 291 23.92 10.47 -19.34
N TYR A 292 25.02 10.43 -20.08
CA TYR A 292 25.10 10.05 -21.50
C TYR A 292 24.04 10.68 -22.43
N ASN A 293 23.86 12.00 -22.39
CA ASN A 293 22.84 12.71 -23.16
C ASN A 293 21.40 12.22 -22.89
N SER A 294 21.16 11.60 -21.75
CA SER A 294 19.87 11.14 -21.31
C SER A 294 19.49 11.82 -20.00
N PRO A 295 18.66 12.87 -20.03
CA PRO A 295 18.14 13.48 -18.80
C PRO A 295 17.25 12.49 -18.04
N PHE A 296 16.92 12.83 -16.80
CA PHE A 296 15.85 12.14 -16.11
C PHE A 296 14.57 12.29 -16.92
N ALA A 297 13.93 11.16 -17.25
CA ALA A 297 12.77 11.16 -18.13
C ALA A 297 11.71 10.13 -17.72
N ILE A 298 10.48 10.38 -18.17
CA ILE A 298 9.37 9.43 -18.15
C ILE A 298 9.07 9.01 -19.59
N GLY A 299 9.02 7.71 -19.83
CA GLY A 299 8.62 7.13 -21.11
C GLY A 299 9.71 7.06 -22.17
N MET A 300 10.97 7.38 -21.83
CA MET A 300 12.10 7.36 -22.75
C MET A 300 13.42 7.13 -22.01
N SER A 301 14.42 6.55 -22.67
CA SER A 301 15.82 6.54 -22.28
C SER A 301 16.73 6.44 -23.52
N ALA A 302 18.05 6.59 -23.34
CA ALA A 302 19.07 6.39 -24.37
C ALA A 302 18.77 7.11 -25.71
N ALA A 303 18.72 8.46 -25.64
CA ALA A 303 18.62 9.30 -26.82
C ALA A 303 17.54 8.86 -27.82
N ASP A 304 16.31 8.81 -27.34
CA ASP A 304 15.06 8.76 -28.13
C ASP A 304 14.66 7.45 -28.83
N VAL A 305 15.04 6.30 -28.32
CA VAL A 305 14.68 5.04 -29.00
C VAL A 305 13.94 3.99 -28.16
N ARG A 306 13.81 4.17 -26.85
CA ARG A 306 13.26 3.15 -25.93
C ARG A 306 11.92 3.60 -25.35
N TYR A 307 11.02 4.05 -26.20
CA TYR A 307 9.75 4.64 -25.82
C TYR A 307 8.80 3.63 -25.16
N PHE A 308 8.04 4.13 -24.19
CA PHE A 308 6.92 3.41 -23.59
C PHE A 308 5.64 3.58 -24.42
N ASN A 309 4.94 2.47 -24.63
CA ASN A 309 3.63 2.46 -25.30
C ASN A 309 2.53 2.28 -24.26
N GLY A 310 1.99 3.37 -23.76
CA GLY A 310 0.98 3.31 -22.71
C GLY A 310 0.62 4.68 -22.16
N TYR A 311 0.00 4.65 -21.00
CA TYR A 311 -0.39 5.84 -20.24
C TYR A 311 0.36 5.91 -18.91
N VAL A 312 0.61 7.13 -18.43
CA VAL A 312 1.16 7.41 -17.11
C VAL A 312 0.28 8.47 -16.45
N SER A 313 -0.12 8.26 -15.20
CA SER A 313 -0.98 9.20 -14.46
C SER A 313 -0.24 9.91 -13.34
N GLU A 314 0.78 9.30 -12.76
CA GLU A 314 1.56 9.84 -11.67
C GLU A 314 2.99 9.33 -11.69
N ALA A 315 3.93 10.17 -11.25
CA ALA A 315 5.31 9.79 -11.00
C ALA A 315 5.90 10.57 -9.83
N ARG A 316 6.71 9.91 -9.00
CA ARG A 316 7.34 10.50 -7.82
C ARG A 316 8.76 9.99 -7.64
N VAL A 317 9.59 10.83 -7.04
CA VAL A 317 10.97 10.49 -6.69
C VAL A 317 11.30 11.01 -5.30
N TRP A 318 11.99 10.18 -4.51
CA TRP A 318 12.33 10.46 -3.13
C TRP A 318 13.82 10.25 -2.88
N LYS A 319 14.43 11.08 -2.04
CA LYS A 319 15.82 10.91 -1.58
C LYS A 319 15.94 9.98 -0.35
N ARG A 320 14.98 9.10 -0.18
CA ARG A 320 14.95 8.09 0.88
C ARG A 320 14.29 6.79 0.40
N ALA A 321 14.53 5.73 1.14
CA ALA A 321 13.78 4.48 0.98
C ALA A 321 12.40 4.62 1.65
N LEU A 322 11.33 4.41 0.88
CA LEU A 322 9.98 4.26 1.41
C LEU A 322 9.79 2.84 1.97
N THR A 323 9.01 2.75 3.03
CA THR A 323 8.58 1.46 3.59
C THR A 323 7.48 0.82 2.73
N PRO A 324 7.28 -0.50 2.82
CA PRO A 324 6.16 -1.16 2.13
C PRO A 324 4.78 -0.59 2.51
N THR A 325 4.63 -0.12 3.74
CA THR A 325 3.38 0.51 4.22
C THR A 325 3.15 1.86 3.53
N GLU A 326 4.18 2.71 3.46
CA GLU A 326 4.10 3.96 2.71
C GLU A 326 3.77 3.73 1.24
N LEU A 327 4.40 2.77 0.58
CA LEU A 327 4.12 2.43 -0.82
C LEU A 327 2.67 1.98 -1.03
N LYS A 328 2.07 1.26 -0.08
CA LYS A 328 0.66 0.86 -0.12
C LYS A 328 -0.29 2.03 0.09
N ASN A 329 0.03 2.90 1.05
CA ASN A 329 -0.81 4.06 1.37
C ASN A 329 -0.75 5.13 0.28
N ASN A 330 0.40 5.28 -0.38
CA ASN A 330 0.68 6.36 -1.33
C ASN A 330 0.36 6.01 -2.80
N GLN A 331 -0.35 4.91 -3.08
CA GLN A 331 -0.57 4.46 -4.44
C GLN A 331 -1.28 5.47 -5.35
N CYS A 332 -2.15 6.30 -4.77
CA CYS A 332 -3.05 7.17 -5.53
C CYS A 332 -2.75 8.65 -5.39
N TYR A 333 -2.18 9.05 -4.27
CA TYR A 333 -1.88 10.44 -3.95
C TYR A 333 -0.88 10.51 -2.80
N VAL A 334 -0.13 11.59 -2.77
CA VAL A 334 0.73 11.98 -1.64
C VAL A 334 0.52 13.45 -1.39
N ASP A 335 0.34 13.86 -0.13
CA ASP A 335 0.35 15.26 0.24
C ASP A 335 1.79 15.81 0.11
N PRO A 336 2.11 16.62 -0.91
CA PRO A 336 3.47 17.08 -1.13
C PRO A 336 3.97 18.04 -0.03
N THR A 337 3.07 18.61 0.77
CA THR A 337 3.41 19.56 1.83
C THR A 337 3.99 18.89 3.07
N THR A 338 3.68 17.61 3.27
CA THR A 338 4.13 16.80 4.42
C THR A 338 5.09 15.68 4.02
N ALA A 339 5.32 15.47 2.73
CA ALA A 339 6.09 14.38 2.16
C ALA A 339 7.61 14.57 2.36
N GLU A 340 8.13 14.12 3.51
CA GLU A 340 9.56 14.23 3.82
C GLU A 340 10.42 13.47 2.78
N GLY A 341 11.43 14.16 2.25
CA GLY A 341 12.38 13.59 1.31
C GLY A 341 11.89 13.48 -0.14
N LEU A 342 10.73 14.04 -0.46
CA LEU A 342 10.21 14.11 -1.83
C LEU A 342 11.11 15.02 -2.69
N ILE A 343 11.66 14.48 -3.78
CA ILE A 343 12.50 15.20 -4.75
C ILE A 343 11.62 15.80 -5.85
N GLY A 344 10.73 15.01 -6.43
CA GLY A 344 9.85 15.43 -7.50
C GLY A 344 8.52 14.67 -7.47
N TYR A 345 7.45 15.36 -7.81
CA TYR A 345 6.10 14.80 -7.89
C TYR A 345 5.33 15.41 -9.06
N TRP A 346 4.97 14.57 -10.01
CA TRP A 346 4.24 14.98 -11.21
C TRP A 346 2.91 14.23 -11.29
N ARG A 347 1.82 14.96 -11.10
CA ARG A 347 0.48 14.50 -11.52
C ARG A 347 0.35 14.81 -13.00
N LEU A 348 0.25 13.77 -13.80
CA LEU A 348 0.27 13.90 -15.26
C LEU A 348 -1.17 13.99 -15.81
N ASP A 349 -2.00 14.77 -15.15
CA ASP A 349 -3.42 14.94 -15.43
C ASP A 349 -3.78 16.34 -15.95
N GLN A 350 -2.87 17.29 -15.88
CA GLN A 350 -3.01 18.64 -16.39
C GLN A 350 -1.65 19.25 -16.76
N VAL A 351 -1.65 20.25 -17.60
CA VAL A 351 -0.46 21.03 -17.96
C VAL A 351 -0.67 22.50 -17.65
N GLU A 352 0.44 23.23 -17.51
CA GLU A 352 0.48 24.67 -17.40
C GLU A 352 -0.02 25.37 -18.67
N ASP A 353 -0.13 26.69 -18.66
CA ASP A 353 -0.63 27.52 -19.76
C ASP A 353 0.14 27.35 -21.08
N ASP A 354 1.40 26.89 -21.02
CA ASP A 354 2.21 26.59 -22.21
C ASP A 354 1.77 25.31 -22.96
N GLY A 355 0.84 24.57 -22.39
CA GLY A 355 0.25 23.34 -22.94
C GLY A 355 1.15 22.11 -22.92
N ARG A 356 2.35 22.17 -22.28
CA ARG A 356 3.35 21.10 -22.26
C ARG A 356 4.05 20.88 -20.94
N THR A 357 4.02 21.83 -20.02
CA THR A 357 4.70 21.73 -18.75
C THR A 357 3.78 21.10 -17.71
N PHE A 358 4.30 20.08 -17.04
CA PHE A 358 3.71 19.47 -15.84
C PHE A 358 4.39 20.07 -14.61
N ALA A 359 3.62 20.66 -13.71
CA ALA A 359 4.14 21.19 -12.47
C ALA A 359 4.80 20.10 -11.63
N ASP A 360 5.94 20.43 -11.04
CA ASP A 360 6.50 19.65 -9.93
C ASP A 360 5.85 20.11 -8.63
N LEU A 361 5.06 19.24 -8.04
CA LEU A 361 4.31 19.51 -6.81
C LEU A 361 5.17 19.39 -5.54
N SER A 362 6.40 18.85 -5.64
CA SER A 362 7.31 18.75 -4.50
C SER A 362 7.83 20.11 -3.98
N GLY A 363 7.71 21.16 -4.80
CA GLY A 363 8.23 22.48 -4.50
C GLY A 363 9.70 22.67 -4.87
N ASN A 364 10.41 21.66 -5.41
CA ASN A 364 11.82 21.76 -5.81
C ASN A 364 12.02 22.37 -7.20
N GLY A 365 10.94 22.51 -7.99
CA GLY A 365 10.98 23.18 -9.30
C GLY A 365 11.45 22.29 -10.47
N TYR A 366 11.48 20.97 -10.31
CA TYR A 366 11.82 20.03 -11.37
C TYR A 366 10.64 19.76 -12.29
N HIS A 367 10.10 20.80 -12.93
CA HIS A 367 8.95 20.69 -13.81
C HIS A 367 9.22 19.73 -14.97
N GLY A 368 8.20 18.92 -15.30
CA GLY A 368 8.25 18.00 -16.43
C GLY A 368 7.88 18.69 -17.74
N LYS A 369 8.65 18.50 -18.82
CA LYS A 369 8.39 19.04 -20.15
C LYS A 369 8.02 17.93 -21.12
N ALA A 370 6.80 17.94 -21.64
CA ALA A 370 6.37 16.97 -22.64
C ALA A 370 7.03 17.25 -24.00
N SER A 371 7.49 16.21 -24.68
CA SER A 371 8.07 16.27 -26.03
C SER A 371 7.06 16.65 -27.11
N SER A 372 5.76 16.50 -26.82
CA SER A 372 4.64 16.84 -27.72
C SER A 372 3.44 17.30 -26.91
N ASN A 373 2.44 17.88 -27.57
CA ASN A 373 1.19 18.26 -26.89
C ASN A 373 0.49 17.01 -26.33
N PRO A 374 0.19 16.98 -25.03
CA PRO A 374 -0.41 15.82 -24.39
C PRO A 374 -1.76 15.44 -24.99
N THR A 375 -2.02 14.14 -24.97
CA THR A 375 -3.37 13.56 -25.12
C THR A 375 -3.64 12.68 -23.93
N TRP A 376 -4.89 12.61 -23.50
CA TRP A 376 -5.26 12.09 -22.19
C TRP A 376 -6.10 10.81 -22.33
N THR A 377 -6.11 10.01 -21.25
CA THR A 377 -7.15 9.01 -21.04
C THR A 377 -8.51 9.69 -20.80
N GLY A 378 -9.58 8.92 -20.72
CA GLY A 378 -10.75 9.27 -19.92
C GLY A 378 -10.41 9.33 -18.42
N GLU A 379 -11.41 9.55 -17.60
CA GLU A 379 -11.27 9.51 -16.16
C GLU A 379 -10.84 8.12 -15.69
N ILE A 380 -9.91 8.09 -14.73
CA ILE A 380 -9.43 6.89 -14.05
C ILE A 380 -9.59 7.06 -12.56
N LYS A 381 -10.13 6.06 -11.91
CA LYS A 381 -10.24 6.03 -10.44
C LYS A 381 -9.03 5.34 -9.83
N CYS A 382 -8.60 5.84 -8.69
CA CYS A 382 -7.56 5.24 -7.87
C CYS A 382 -7.99 5.25 -6.39
N PRO A 383 -7.92 4.12 -5.68
CA PRO A 383 -7.53 2.79 -6.20
C PRO A 383 -8.55 2.26 -7.21
N VAL A 384 -8.12 1.31 -8.03
CA VAL A 384 -9.04 0.56 -8.91
C VAL A 384 -9.86 -0.37 -8.02
N ILE A 385 -11.16 -0.18 -7.97
CA ILE A 385 -12.09 -1.09 -7.30
C ILE A 385 -12.54 -2.11 -8.34
N GLU A 386 -12.20 -3.37 -8.12
CA GLU A 386 -12.65 -4.50 -8.94
C GLU A 386 -14.10 -4.89 -8.66
#